data_1916654341be5c5b42e831856c414c45
#
_entry.id   1916654341be5c5b42e831856c414c45
#
_cell.length_a   1.000
_cell.length_b   1.000
_cell.length_c   1.000
_cell.angle_alpha   90.00
_cell.angle_beta   90.00
_cell.angle_gamma   90.00
#
_symmetry.space_group_name_H-M   'P 1'
#
loop_
_entity.id
_entity.type
_entity.pdbx_description
1 polymer ?
#
loop_
_entity_poly.entity_id
_entity_poly.type
_entity_poly.pdbx_seq_one_letter_code
_entity_poly.pdbx_strand_id
1 'polypeptide(L)'
;MIFHAFLIKYAEIAIKGKNRYLFEDALVKQMNIALSKIEGDYRVVKEQGRVYVFCPEEYDFEEAVAALKTVFGIVYICPVMIYEDKGFEQMRSDVVEYMKNVHPDYHGTFKVYTRRAKKSYPVNSMEVSARVGESILDAFPEAKVDVHQPELTVSVEIREKIYVYSKSIKGPGGMPVGTNGKAMLLLSGGIDSPVAGYMIAKRGVKIEAVYFHAPPYTSERAKQKVVDLAKLVAKYSGPIKLHVVNFTDIQLYIYDQCPHDELTIIMRRYMMRIAEHFAKKDNCLGLITGESIGQVASQTLQSLAATNEVCTLPVYRPVIGFDKQEIVERSWEIGTYDTSVLPYEDCCTIFVAKHPVTKPNLNVIRKSEEKLAEKIDELMEAALNTAEVIEIQ
;
A
#
# COMPACT_ATOMS: atom_id res chain seq x y z
N MET A 1 -20.49 -0.40 -22.14
CA MET A 1 -19.53 -1.26 -22.88
C MET A 1 -18.84 -2.15 -21.87
N ILE A 2 -18.78 -3.44 -22.10
CA ILE A 2 -18.15 -4.43 -21.23
C ILE A 2 -16.78 -4.79 -21.84
N PHE A 3 -15.69 -4.53 -21.11
CA PHE A 3 -14.36 -4.99 -21.49
C PHE A 3 -14.22 -6.48 -21.16
N HIS A 4 -13.51 -7.24 -21.98
CA HIS A 4 -13.35 -8.68 -21.79
C HIS A 4 -12.25 -9.05 -20.79
N ALA A 5 -11.30 -8.16 -20.59
CA ALA A 5 -10.19 -8.37 -19.66
C ALA A 5 -9.54 -7.06 -19.23
N PHE A 6 -8.72 -7.14 -18.17
CA PHE A 6 -7.73 -6.11 -17.84
C PHE A 6 -6.31 -6.65 -18.10
N LEU A 7 -5.52 -5.94 -18.89
CA LEU A 7 -4.08 -6.17 -18.97
C LEU A 7 -3.41 -5.45 -17.80
N ILE A 8 -2.68 -6.20 -16.99
CA ILE A 8 -1.95 -5.67 -15.84
C ILE A 8 -0.51 -5.36 -16.22
N LYS A 9 -0.10 -4.10 -16.05
CA LYS A 9 1.28 -3.67 -16.23
C LYS A 9 1.96 -3.48 -14.86
N TYR A 10 3.15 -4.04 -14.73
CA TYR A 10 4.02 -3.87 -13.55
C TYR A 10 5.40 -3.37 -14.01
N ALA A 11 6.15 -2.71 -13.13
CA ALA A 11 7.47 -2.15 -13.46
C ALA A 11 8.61 -2.87 -12.73
N GLU A 12 8.75 -2.69 -11.42
CA GLU A 12 9.87 -3.21 -10.63
C GLU A 12 9.97 -4.74 -10.65
N ILE A 13 8.87 -5.46 -10.84
CA ILE A 13 8.85 -6.91 -10.99
C ILE A 13 9.64 -7.32 -12.26
N ALA A 14 9.56 -6.53 -13.32
CA ALA A 14 10.21 -6.85 -14.61
C ALA A 14 11.75 -6.95 -14.52
N ILE A 15 12.36 -6.21 -13.57
CA ILE A 15 13.83 -6.18 -13.41
C ILE A 15 14.37 -7.21 -12.40
N LYS A 16 13.54 -8.10 -11.86
CA LYS A 16 13.93 -9.10 -10.84
C LYS A 16 14.71 -10.30 -11.39
N GLY A 17 15.09 -10.29 -12.66
CA GLY A 17 15.91 -11.32 -13.27
C GLY A 17 15.33 -12.74 -13.10
N LYS A 18 16.14 -13.69 -12.64
CA LYS A 18 15.75 -15.09 -12.46
C LYS A 18 14.67 -15.32 -11.41
N ASN A 19 14.51 -14.40 -10.45
CA ASN A 19 13.51 -14.49 -9.39
C ASN A 19 12.16 -13.86 -9.76
N ARG A 20 12.00 -13.33 -10.97
CA ARG A 20 10.81 -12.63 -11.43
C ARG A 20 9.53 -13.45 -11.24
N TYR A 21 9.58 -14.75 -11.49
CA TYR A 21 8.42 -15.63 -11.34
C TYR A 21 7.81 -15.62 -9.92
N LEU A 22 8.66 -15.52 -8.87
CA LEU A 22 8.18 -15.44 -7.47
C LEU A 22 7.32 -14.21 -7.23
N PHE A 23 7.72 -13.07 -7.79
CA PHE A 23 6.98 -11.81 -7.67
C PHE A 23 5.72 -11.82 -8.52
N GLU A 24 5.78 -12.41 -9.72
CA GLU A 24 4.59 -12.58 -10.58
C GLU A 24 3.56 -13.51 -9.91
N ASP A 25 3.99 -14.62 -9.30
CA ASP A 25 3.10 -15.54 -8.58
C ASP A 25 2.47 -14.88 -7.36
N ALA A 26 3.26 -14.10 -6.60
CA ALA A 26 2.75 -13.30 -5.50
C ALA A 26 1.73 -12.25 -5.97
N LEU A 27 1.99 -11.56 -7.09
CA LEU A 27 1.06 -10.61 -7.70
C LEU A 27 -0.25 -11.27 -8.10
N VAL A 28 -0.20 -12.41 -8.80
CA VAL A 28 -1.39 -13.19 -9.19
C VAL A 28 -2.19 -13.62 -7.97
N LYS A 29 -1.51 -14.11 -6.92
CA LYS A 29 -2.16 -14.49 -5.66
C LYS A 29 -2.91 -13.30 -5.02
N GLN A 30 -2.27 -12.13 -4.94
CA GLN A 30 -2.87 -10.94 -4.35
C GLN A 30 -4.08 -10.44 -5.19
N MET A 31 -3.98 -10.47 -6.52
CA MET A 31 -5.12 -10.14 -7.39
C MET A 31 -6.29 -11.09 -7.19
N ASN A 32 -6.05 -12.41 -7.12
CA ASN A 32 -7.11 -13.37 -6.86
C ASN A 32 -7.80 -13.12 -5.50
N ILE A 33 -7.02 -12.78 -4.45
CA ILE A 33 -7.58 -12.43 -3.13
C ILE A 33 -8.41 -11.15 -3.21
N ALA A 34 -7.95 -10.12 -3.92
CA ALA A 34 -8.70 -8.88 -4.05
C ALA A 34 -10.01 -9.09 -4.83
N LEU A 35 -9.95 -9.81 -5.94
CA LEU A 35 -11.10 -10.09 -6.80
C LEU A 35 -12.10 -11.08 -6.18
N SER A 36 -11.67 -11.97 -5.28
CA SER A 36 -12.60 -12.87 -4.58
C SER A 36 -13.52 -12.18 -3.58
N LYS A 37 -13.30 -10.90 -3.29
CA LYS A 37 -14.13 -10.08 -2.39
C LYS A 37 -15.26 -9.34 -3.11
N ILE A 38 -15.30 -9.41 -4.42
CA ILE A 38 -16.32 -8.78 -5.28
C ILE A 38 -17.08 -9.86 -6.06
N GLU A 39 -18.26 -9.49 -6.58
CA GLU A 39 -19.10 -10.39 -7.35
C GLU A 39 -18.49 -10.68 -8.73
N GLY A 40 -18.52 -11.94 -9.16
CA GLY A 40 -18.08 -12.40 -10.48
C GLY A 40 -16.94 -13.42 -10.45
N ASP A 41 -16.85 -14.22 -11.50
CA ASP A 41 -15.81 -15.23 -11.69
C ASP A 41 -14.65 -14.66 -12.53
N TYR A 42 -13.74 -13.95 -11.87
CA TYR A 42 -12.55 -13.38 -12.51
C TYR A 42 -11.43 -14.41 -12.59
N ARG A 43 -10.77 -14.50 -13.73
CA ARG A 43 -9.67 -15.43 -13.95
C ARG A 43 -8.36 -14.70 -14.24
N VAL A 44 -7.41 -14.79 -13.31
CA VAL A 44 -6.07 -14.20 -13.45
C VAL A 44 -5.13 -15.17 -14.14
N VAL A 45 -4.56 -14.79 -15.28
CA VAL A 45 -3.70 -15.66 -16.11
C VAL A 45 -2.39 -14.98 -16.46
N LYS A 46 -1.28 -15.71 -16.31
CA LYS A 46 0.01 -15.32 -16.88
C LYS A 46 0.14 -15.91 -18.28
N GLU A 47 0.31 -15.06 -19.27
CA GLU A 47 0.38 -15.47 -20.66
C GLU A 47 1.50 -14.72 -21.40
N GLN A 48 2.52 -15.43 -21.85
CA GLN A 48 3.61 -14.90 -22.68
C GLN A 48 4.21 -13.58 -22.16
N GLY A 49 4.52 -13.51 -20.85
CA GLY A 49 5.12 -12.33 -20.21
C GLY A 49 4.14 -11.17 -19.98
N ARG A 50 2.84 -11.46 -19.97
CA ARG A 50 1.74 -10.56 -19.59
C ARG A 50 0.94 -11.19 -18.47
N VAL A 51 0.22 -10.36 -17.73
CA VAL A 51 -0.79 -10.81 -16.78
C VAL A 51 -2.10 -10.20 -17.19
N TYR A 52 -3.11 -11.05 -17.40
CA TYR A 52 -4.47 -10.68 -17.72
C TYR A 52 -5.40 -11.08 -16.59
N VAL A 53 -6.39 -10.24 -16.34
CA VAL A 53 -7.58 -10.56 -15.55
C VAL A 53 -8.73 -10.65 -16.52
N PHE A 54 -9.18 -11.85 -16.85
CA PHE A 54 -10.37 -12.06 -17.67
C PHE A 54 -11.60 -11.81 -16.82
N CYS A 55 -12.52 -11.01 -17.35
CA CYS A 55 -13.76 -10.63 -16.68
C CYS A 55 -14.89 -11.61 -17.00
N PRO A 56 -15.86 -11.80 -16.09
CA PRO A 56 -17.11 -12.49 -16.41
C PRO A 56 -17.94 -11.70 -17.44
N GLU A 57 -19.02 -12.31 -17.97
CA GLU A 57 -19.89 -11.65 -18.95
C GLU A 57 -20.59 -10.41 -18.37
N GLU A 58 -20.98 -10.50 -17.10
CA GLU A 58 -21.54 -9.39 -16.33
C GLU A 58 -20.67 -9.11 -15.12
N TYR A 59 -20.27 -7.85 -14.93
CA TYR A 59 -19.49 -7.40 -13.78
C TYR A 59 -19.56 -5.88 -13.62
N ASP A 60 -19.30 -5.39 -12.40
CA ASP A 60 -19.11 -3.97 -12.13
C ASP A 60 -17.66 -3.56 -12.44
N PHE A 61 -17.50 -2.69 -13.44
CA PHE A 61 -16.19 -2.22 -13.90
C PHE A 61 -15.45 -1.41 -12.82
N GLU A 62 -16.18 -0.51 -12.14
CA GLU A 62 -15.58 0.37 -11.14
C GLU A 62 -15.17 -0.43 -9.90
N GLU A 63 -15.98 -1.40 -9.49
CA GLU A 63 -15.67 -2.29 -8.37
C GLU A 63 -14.44 -3.17 -8.68
N ALA A 64 -14.35 -3.73 -9.89
CA ALA A 64 -13.19 -4.52 -10.31
C ALA A 64 -11.91 -3.69 -10.36
N VAL A 65 -11.98 -2.46 -10.89
CA VAL A 65 -10.85 -1.52 -10.90
C VAL A 65 -10.47 -1.12 -9.48
N ALA A 66 -11.44 -0.85 -8.59
CA ALA A 66 -11.19 -0.50 -7.19
C ALA A 66 -10.50 -1.65 -6.46
N ALA A 67 -10.94 -2.90 -6.65
CA ALA A 67 -10.29 -4.08 -6.08
C ALA A 67 -8.83 -4.21 -6.56
N LEU A 68 -8.57 -4.07 -7.86
CA LEU A 68 -7.22 -4.13 -8.42
C LEU A 68 -6.32 -2.98 -7.95
N LYS A 69 -6.87 -1.80 -7.67
CA LYS A 69 -6.13 -0.66 -7.09
C LYS A 69 -5.65 -0.89 -5.67
N THR A 70 -6.12 -1.92 -4.97
CA THR A 70 -5.57 -2.29 -3.65
C THR A 70 -4.33 -3.17 -3.74
N VAL A 71 -4.00 -3.71 -4.92
CA VAL A 71 -2.93 -4.69 -5.10
C VAL A 71 -1.60 -4.04 -5.46
N PHE A 72 -0.65 -4.07 -4.54
CA PHE A 72 0.71 -3.59 -4.79
C PHE A 72 1.43 -4.42 -5.84
N GLY A 73 2.20 -3.74 -6.69
CA GLY A 73 2.85 -4.32 -7.87
C GLY A 73 2.17 -3.90 -9.19
N ILE A 74 0.90 -3.53 -9.15
CA ILE A 74 0.16 -3.05 -10.34
C ILE A 74 0.50 -1.58 -10.59
N VAL A 75 1.11 -1.28 -11.73
CA VAL A 75 1.40 0.10 -12.16
C VAL A 75 0.26 0.66 -13.01
N TYR A 76 -0.26 -0.14 -13.94
CA TYR A 76 -1.42 0.21 -14.75
C TYR A 76 -2.37 -0.97 -14.92
N ILE A 77 -3.64 -0.65 -14.92
CA ILE A 77 -4.77 -1.52 -15.25
C ILE A 77 -5.28 -1.02 -16.60
N CYS A 78 -5.14 -1.82 -17.66
CA CYS A 78 -5.56 -1.45 -19.00
C CYS A 78 -6.80 -2.28 -19.39
N PRO A 79 -8.00 -1.68 -19.52
CA PRO A 79 -9.17 -2.38 -20.01
C PRO A 79 -8.97 -2.82 -21.46
N VAL A 80 -9.28 -4.08 -21.79
CA VAL A 80 -8.98 -4.73 -23.07
C VAL A 80 -10.25 -5.28 -23.70
N MET A 81 -10.45 -5.00 -25.00
CA MET A 81 -11.37 -5.73 -25.85
C MET A 81 -10.62 -6.85 -26.57
N ILE A 82 -11.24 -8.02 -26.66
CA ILE A 82 -10.66 -9.21 -27.29
C ILE A 82 -11.53 -9.62 -28.46
N TYR A 83 -10.91 -9.75 -29.64
CA TYR A 83 -11.55 -10.14 -30.87
C TYR A 83 -10.95 -11.45 -31.40
N GLU A 84 -11.75 -12.27 -32.09
CA GLU A 84 -11.26 -13.45 -32.78
C GLU A 84 -10.40 -13.03 -33.99
N ASP A 85 -9.30 -13.76 -34.25
CA ASP A 85 -8.45 -13.52 -35.42
C ASP A 85 -9.17 -14.04 -36.71
N LYS A 86 -9.93 -13.17 -37.36
CA LYS A 86 -10.60 -13.43 -38.63
C LYS A 86 -9.84 -12.82 -39.83
N GLY A 87 -8.59 -12.54 -39.67
CA GLY A 87 -7.71 -11.93 -40.67
C GLY A 87 -7.57 -10.41 -40.54
N PHE A 88 -6.63 -9.87 -41.32
CA PHE A 88 -6.18 -8.49 -41.17
C PHE A 88 -7.25 -7.43 -41.43
N GLU A 89 -8.08 -7.60 -42.49
CA GLU A 89 -9.13 -6.62 -42.81
C GLU A 89 -10.21 -6.58 -41.71
N GLN A 90 -10.57 -7.72 -41.13
CA GLN A 90 -11.49 -7.74 -40.00
C GLN A 90 -10.90 -7.06 -38.77
N MET A 91 -9.63 -7.30 -38.48
CA MET A 91 -8.94 -6.63 -37.36
C MET A 91 -8.96 -5.11 -37.52
N ARG A 92 -8.78 -4.57 -38.74
CA ARG A 92 -8.90 -3.12 -38.99
C ARG A 92 -10.30 -2.60 -38.61
N SER A 93 -11.34 -3.32 -39.03
CA SER A 93 -12.73 -3.00 -38.69
C SER A 93 -13.00 -3.07 -37.20
N ASP A 94 -12.50 -4.11 -36.52
CA ASP A 94 -12.64 -4.32 -35.07
C ASP A 94 -11.98 -3.19 -34.26
N VAL A 95 -10.81 -2.72 -34.71
CA VAL A 95 -10.13 -1.57 -34.04
C VAL A 95 -10.89 -0.26 -34.24
N VAL A 96 -11.48 -0.04 -35.42
CA VAL A 96 -12.34 1.13 -35.67
C VAL A 96 -13.61 1.05 -34.80
N GLU A 97 -14.21 -0.13 -34.66
CA GLU A 97 -15.36 -0.35 -33.79
C GLU A 97 -14.99 -0.08 -32.34
N TYR A 98 -13.84 -0.58 -31.89
CA TYR A 98 -13.29 -0.27 -30.56
C TYR A 98 -13.18 1.23 -30.34
N MET A 99 -12.59 1.96 -31.29
CA MET A 99 -12.43 3.41 -31.21
C MET A 99 -13.78 4.13 -31.12
N LYS A 100 -14.76 3.78 -31.95
CA LYS A 100 -16.11 4.36 -31.90
C LYS A 100 -16.80 4.12 -30.56
N ASN A 101 -16.56 2.98 -29.95
CA ASN A 101 -17.19 2.60 -28.68
C ASN A 101 -16.50 3.24 -27.46
N VAL A 102 -15.17 3.37 -27.48
CA VAL A 102 -14.38 3.84 -26.30
C VAL A 102 -14.09 5.34 -26.38
N HIS A 103 -14.00 5.89 -27.60
CA HIS A 103 -13.68 7.27 -27.91
C HIS A 103 -14.58 7.81 -29.02
N PRO A 104 -15.91 7.93 -28.82
CA PRO A 104 -16.87 8.16 -29.91
C PRO A 104 -16.62 9.44 -30.72
N ASP A 105 -16.17 10.52 -30.07
CA ASP A 105 -15.95 11.83 -30.70
C ASP A 105 -14.47 12.22 -30.68
N TYR A 106 -13.58 11.27 -31.01
CA TYR A 106 -12.15 11.52 -30.91
C TYR A 106 -11.63 12.46 -32.01
N HIS A 107 -10.98 13.54 -31.62
CA HIS A 107 -10.42 14.57 -32.51
C HIS A 107 -8.96 14.96 -32.17
N GLY A 108 -8.34 14.25 -31.23
CA GLY A 108 -6.97 14.47 -30.78
C GLY A 108 -5.89 13.82 -31.66
N THR A 109 -4.66 13.85 -31.16
CA THR A 109 -3.53 13.17 -31.79
C THR A 109 -3.40 11.75 -31.30
N PHE A 110 -3.14 10.80 -32.20
CA PHE A 110 -2.99 9.39 -31.84
C PHE A 110 -1.87 8.69 -32.56
N LYS A 111 -1.45 7.54 -32.00
CA LYS A 111 -0.69 6.52 -32.73
C LYS A 111 -1.26 5.13 -32.49
N VAL A 112 -1.06 4.25 -33.45
CA VAL A 112 -1.28 2.80 -33.28
C VAL A 112 0.05 2.15 -32.92
N TYR A 113 0.05 1.34 -31.86
CA TYR A 113 1.20 0.54 -31.46
C TYR A 113 0.86 -0.94 -31.53
N THR A 114 1.51 -1.65 -32.47
CA THR A 114 1.25 -3.07 -32.69
C THR A 114 2.37 -3.94 -32.13
N ARG A 115 1.99 -4.95 -31.34
CA ARG A 115 2.89 -6.01 -30.86
C ARG A 115 2.41 -7.36 -31.38
N ARG A 116 3.29 -8.10 -32.06
CA ARG A 116 3.02 -9.47 -32.49
C ARG A 116 3.70 -10.48 -31.55
N ALA A 117 2.92 -11.22 -30.78
CA ALA A 117 3.38 -12.41 -30.09
C ALA A 117 3.39 -13.62 -31.02
N LYS A 118 2.37 -13.75 -31.90
CA LYS A 118 2.29 -14.71 -33.01
C LYS A 118 3.16 -14.23 -34.18
N LYS A 119 4.42 -14.63 -34.20
CA LYS A 119 5.37 -14.21 -35.25
C LYS A 119 5.01 -14.68 -36.66
N SER A 120 4.23 -15.74 -36.78
CA SER A 120 3.70 -16.27 -38.04
C SER A 120 2.57 -15.44 -38.65
N TYR A 121 2.10 -14.37 -38.00
CA TYR A 121 1.09 -13.48 -38.55
C TYR A 121 1.59 -12.84 -39.85
N PRO A 122 0.79 -12.85 -40.95
CA PRO A 122 1.29 -12.54 -42.30
C PRO A 122 1.76 -11.08 -42.46
N VAL A 123 1.14 -10.12 -41.73
CA VAL A 123 1.46 -8.71 -41.82
C VAL A 123 2.44 -8.29 -40.70
N ASN A 124 3.46 -7.51 -41.01
CA ASN A 124 4.41 -7.06 -40.01
C ASN A 124 3.80 -5.96 -39.10
N SER A 125 4.38 -5.75 -37.91
CA SER A 125 3.82 -4.85 -36.90
C SER A 125 3.78 -3.39 -37.35
N MET A 126 4.73 -2.92 -38.15
CA MET A 126 4.76 -1.53 -38.66
C MET A 126 3.64 -1.32 -39.68
N GLU A 127 3.49 -2.27 -40.59
CA GLU A 127 2.42 -2.23 -41.59
C GLU A 127 1.02 -2.32 -40.94
N VAL A 128 0.85 -3.20 -39.93
CA VAL A 128 -0.40 -3.25 -39.15
C VAL A 128 -0.68 -1.87 -38.52
N SER A 129 0.33 -1.27 -37.86
CA SER A 129 0.15 0.05 -37.24
C SER A 129 -0.22 1.14 -38.23
N ALA A 130 0.39 1.15 -39.41
CA ALA A 130 0.11 2.15 -40.46
C ALA A 130 -1.32 1.98 -41.01
N ARG A 131 -1.67 0.77 -41.47
CA ARG A 131 -2.97 0.51 -42.10
C ARG A 131 -4.16 0.58 -41.14
N VAL A 132 -3.97 0.18 -39.88
CA VAL A 132 -4.98 0.40 -38.82
C VAL A 132 -5.10 1.93 -38.52
N GLY A 133 -3.99 2.65 -38.53
CA GLY A 133 -4.00 4.11 -38.38
C GLY A 133 -4.80 4.81 -39.50
N GLU A 134 -4.61 4.39 -40.75
CA GLU A 134 -5.42 4.85 -41.89
C GLU A 134 -6.92 4.62 -41.68
N SER A 135 -7.31 3.40 -41.24
CA SER A 135 -8.71 3.08 -40.96
C SER A 135 -9.31 3.94 -39.83
N ILE A 136 -8.53 4.30 -38.84
CA ILE A 136 -8.96 5.23 -37.79
C ILE A 136 -9.15 6.64 -38.37
N LEU A 137 -8.23 7.14 -39.21
CA LEU A 137 -8.36 8.44 -39.85
C LEU A 137 -9.59 8.54 -40.74
N ASP A 138 -9.91 7.46 -41.51
CA ASP A 138 -11.12 7.40 -42.36
C ASP A 138 -12.39 7.50 -41.50
N ALA A 139 -12.40 6.90 -40.32
CA ALA A 139 -13.53 6.89 -39.40
C ALA A 139 -13.64 8.15 -38.51
N PHE A 140 -12.51 8.82 -38.25
CA PHE A 140 -12.36 10.02 -37.41
C PHE A 140 -11.57 11.12 -38.18
N PRO A 141 -12.22 11.84 -39.13
CA PRO A 141 -11.53 12.79 -39.99
C PRO A 141 -10.84 13.97 -39.30
N GLU A 142 -11.25 14.30 -38.07
CA GLU A 142 -10.67 15.37 -37.28
C GLU A 142 -9.44 14.91 -36.46
N ALA A 143 -9.23 13.60 -36.34
CA ALA A 143 -8.07 13.04 -35.64
C ALA A 143 -6.79 13.19 -36.48
N LYS A 144 -5.63 13.23 -35.81
CA LYS A 144 -4.32 13.36 -36.47
C LYS A 144 -3.35 12.30 -35.93
N VAL A 145 -2.47 11.83 -36.79
CA VAL A 145 -1.40 10.91 -36.37
C VAL A 145 -0.22 11.70 -35.82
N ASP A 146 0.20 11.38 -34.60
CA ASP A 146 1.48 11.83 -34.01
C ASP A 146 2.23 10.63 -33.43
N VAL A 147 3.31 10.22 -34.06
CA VAL A 147 4.12 9.06 -33.62
C VAL A 147 5.08 9.37 -32.49
N HIS A 148 5.32 10.66 -32.19
CA HIS A 148 6.28 11.11 -31.17
C HIS A 148 5.62 11.45 -29.84
N GLN A 149 4.59 12.29 -29.86
CA GLN A 149 3.88 12.76 -28.65
C GLN A 149 2.34 12.65 -28.81
N PRO A 150 1.81 11.44 -29.04
CA PRO A 150 0.38 11.28 -29.20
C PRO A 150 -0.36 11.46 -27.86
N GLU A 151 -1.51 12.08 -27.90
CA GLU A 151 -2.46 12.12 -26.76
C GLU A 151 -3.04 10.72 -26.47
N LEU A 152 -3.25 9.90 -27.51
CA LEU A 152 -3.79 8.56 -27.41
C LEU A 152 -2.88 7.54 -28.07
N THR A 153 -2.56 6.46 -27.37
CA THR A 153 -1.94 5.27 -27.99
C THR A 153 -2.94 4.13 -28.04
N VAL A 154 -3.34 3.76 -29.26
CA VAL A 154 -4.17 2.58 -29.52
C VAL A 154 -3.23 1.37 -29.63
N SER A 155 -3.29 0.48 -28.67
CA SER A 155 -2.45 -0.72 -28.64
C SER A 155 -3.18 -1.92 -29.23
N VAL A 156 -2.53 -2.61 -30.17
CA VAL A 156 -3.03 -3.85 -30.79
C VAL A 156 -2.02 -4.97 -30.51
N GLU A 157 -2.39 -5.96 -29.71
CA GLU A 157 -1.56 -7.15 -29.50
C GLU A 157 -2.13 -8.34 -30.27
N ILE A 158 -1.34 -8.86 -31.22
CA ILE A 158 -1.69 -10.03 -32.06
C ILE A 158 -1.10 -11.27 -31.39
N ARG A 159 -1.99 -12.12 -30.86
CA ARG A 159 -1.74 -13.42 -30.23
C ARG A 159 -2.56 -14.49 -30.94
N GLU A 160 -3.10 -15.48 -30.23
CA GLU A 160 -4.13 -16.38 -30.77
C GLU A 160 -5.42 -15.61 -31.11
N LYS A 161 -5.71 -14.56 -30.31
CA LYS A 161 -6.77 -13.57 -30.55
C LYS A 161 -6.15 -12.18 -30.68
N ILE A 162 -6.96 -11.19 -31.03
CA ILE A 162 -6.58 -9.79 -31.16
C ILE A 162 -7.00 -9.05 -29.90
N TYR A 163 -6.06 -8.41 -29.22
CA TYR A 163 -6.27 -7.64 -28.01
C TYR A 163 -6.11 -6.15 -28.30
N VAL A 164 -7.14 -5.36 -28.05
CA VAL A 164 -7.15 -3.92 -28.32
C VAL A 164 -7.40 -3.14 -27.04
N TYR A 165 -6.54 -2.17 -26.76
CA TYR A 165 -6.68 -1.29 -25.59
C TYR A 165 -6.02 0.08 -25.84
N SER A 166 -6.56 1.12 -25.19
CA SER A 166 -6.05 2.49 -25.28
C SER A 166 -6.04 3.20 -23.92
N LYS A 167 -6.85 2.75 -22.97
CA LYS A 167 -6.92 3.32 -21.62
C LYS A 167 -5.89 2.67 -20.69
N SER A 168 -5.32 3.48 -19.79
CA SER A 168 -4.39 3.02 -18.74
C SER A 168 -4.77 3.68 -17.44
N ILE A 169 -5.37 2.93 -16.53
CA ILE A 169 -5.77 3.38 -15.20
C ILE A 169 -4.59 3.16 -14.26
N LYS A 170 -4.16 4.18 -13.52
CA LYS A 170 -3.03 4.11 -12.61
C LYS A 170 -3.34 3.20 -11.41
N GLY A 171 -2.48 2.22 -11.16
CA GLY A 171 -2.49 1.37 -9.99
C GLY A 171 -1.58 1.91 -8.86
N PRO A 172 -1.50 1.23 -7.71
CA PRO A 172 -0.71 1.68 -6.56
C PRO A 172 0.80 1.57 -6.77
N GLY A 173 1.27 0.78 -7.73
CA GLY A 173 2.70 0.49 -7.93
C GLY A 173 3.29 -0.38 -6.80
N GLY A 174 4.61 -0.30 -6.62
CA GLY A 174 5.31 -1.02 -5.56
C GLY A 174 5.58 -2.49 -5.87
N MET A 175 5.59 -3.32 -4.82
CA MET A 175 5.90 -4.75 -4.86
C MET A 175 4.80 -5.57 -4.19
N PRO A 176 4.50 -6.80 -4.65
CA PRO A 176 3.50 -7.65 -4.03
C PRO A 176 3.82 -7.96 -2.58
N VAL A 177 2.82 -7.82 -1.70
CA VAL A 177 2.97 -8.06 -0.25
C VAL A 177 3.45 -9.48 0.04
N GLY A 178 4.33 -9.62 1.03
CA GLY A 178 4.93 -10.89 1.44
C GLY A 178 6.19 -11.27 0.69
N THR A 179 6.65 -10.46 -0.29
CA THR A 179 7.90 -10.73 -1.03
C THR A 179 9.15 -10.21 -0.32
N ASN A 180 9.01 -9.38 0.72
CA ASN A 180 10.11 -8.76 1.46
C ASN A 180 9.99 -8.91 3.00
N GLY A 181 9.56 -10.09 3.46
CA GLY A 181 9.48 -10.39 4.89
C GLY A 181 8.32 -9.70 5.60
N LYS A 182 8.47 -9.52 6.93
CA LYS A 182 7.48 -8.91 7.83
C LYS A 182 8.09 -7.80 8.66
N ALA A 183 7.27 -6.83 9.09
CA ALA A 183 7.65 -5.80 10.06
C ALA A 183 6.47 -5.47 10.99
N MET A 184 6.81 -5.04 12.21
CA MET A 184 5.85 -4.68 13.26
C MET A 184 5.58 -3.18 13.23
N LEU A 185 4.36 -2.78 12.97
CA LEU A 185 3.90 -1.40 12.97
C LEU A 185 3.46 -1.00 14.38
N LEU A 186 4.04 0.06 14.94
CA LEU A 186 3.48 0.75 16.09
C LEU A 186 2.30 1.59 15.59
N LEU A 187 1.11 1.00 15.68
CA LEU A 187 -0.12 1.62 15.18
C LEU A 187 -0.77 2.47 16.26
N SER A 188 -1.15 3.69 15.95
CA SER A 188 -1.88 4.61 16.82
C SER A 188 -3.17 5.08 16.15
N GLY A 189 -4.01 5.81 16.88
CA GLY A 189 -5.22 6.45 16.35
C GLY A 189 -4.94 7.70 15.51
N GLY A 190 -3.67 8.11 15.36
CA GLY A 190 -3.28 9.29 14.57
C GLY A 190 -3.20 9.02 13.07
N ILE A 191 -2.92 10.10 12.31
CA ILE A 191 -2.85 10.09 10.84
C ILE A 191 -1.58 9.37 10.35
N ASP A 192 -0.46 9.49 11.07
CA ASP A 192 0.89 9.22 10.57
C ASP A 192 1.19 7.71 10.50
N SER A 193 0.79 6.94 11.54
CA SER A 193 1.14 5.52 11.63
C SER A 193 0.44 4.63 10.59
N PRO A 194 -0.85 4.83 10.21
CA PRO A 194 -1.46 4.09 9.11
C PRO A 194 -0.77 4.36 7.76
N VAL A 195 -0.39 5.62 7.51
CA VAL A 195 0.37 6.02 6.31
C VAL A 195 1.72 5.32 6.27
N ALA A 196 2.44 5.29 7.42
CA ALA A 196 3.72 4.59 7.53
C ALA A 196 3.57 3.08 7.23
N GLY A 197 2.55 2.43 7.77
CA GLY A 197 2.23 1.03 7.50
C GLY A 197 1.99 0.76 6.02
N TYR A 198 1.14 1.58 5.38
CA TYR A 198 0.89 1.51 3.94
C TYR A 198 2.16 1.65 3.11
N MET A 199 3.02 2.64 3.42
CA MET A 199 4.24 2.90 2.66
C MET A 199 5.22 1.74 2.70
N ILE A 200 5.36 1.07 3.86
CA ILE A 200 6.22 -0.11 4.00
C ILE A 200 5.57 -1.34 3.34
N ALA A 201 4.25 -1.54 3.50
CA ALA A 201 3.53 -2.61 2.81
C ALA A 201 3.69 -2.51 1.28
N LYS A 202 3.66 -1.30 0.72
CA LYS A 202 3.91 -1.02 -0.70
C LYS A 202 5.27 -1.51 -1.19
N ARG A 203 6.24 -1.74 -0.29
CA ARG A 203 7.54 -2.32 -0.62
C ARG A 203 7.57 -3.85 -0.53
N GLY A 204 6.39 -4.49 -0.44
CA GLY A 204 6.25 -5.94 -0.40
C GLY A 204 6.39 -6.54 1.00
N VAL A 205 6.42 -5.71 2.04
CA VAL A 205 6.53 -6.15 3.44
C VAL A 205 5.15 -6.48 4.00
N LYS A 206 5.01 -7.63 4.64
CA LYS A 206 3.83 -8.00 5.41
C LYS A 206 3.81 -7.23 6.73
N ILE A 207 2.65 -6.68 7.11
CA ILE A 207 2.50 -5.88 8.32
C ILE A 207 1.87 -6.72 9.41
N GLU A 208 2.49 -6.72 10.60
CA GLU A 208 1.87 -7.01 11.88
C GLU A 208 1.83 -5.71 12.69
N ALA A 209 0.98 -5.58 13.70
CA ALA A 209 0.83 -4.32 14.41
C ALA A 209 0.77 -4.49 15.92
N VAL A 210 1.22 -3.46 16.64
CA VAL A 210 1.05 -3.32 18.09
C VAL A 210 0.42 -1.96 18.39
N TYR A 211 -0.57 -1.96 19.27
CA TYR A 211 -1.24 -0.77 19.80
C TYR A 211 -1.14 -0.75 21.32
N PHE A 212 -0.86 0.42 21.88
CA PHE A 212 -0.77 0.66 23.32
C PHE A 212 -2.07 1.31 23.80
N HIS A 213 -2.81 0.57 24.62
CA HIS A 213 -4.07 0.99 25.22
C HIS A 213 -3.85 1.26 26.72
N ALA A 214 -4.46 2.30 27.26
CA ALA A 214 -4.29 2.70 28.66
C ALA A 214 -5.63 2.94 29.38
N PRO A 215 -6.45 1.90 29.60
CA PRO A 215 -7.70 2.03 30.33
C PRO A 215 -7.42 2.35 31.83
N PRO A 216 -8.25 3.18 32.52
CA PRO A 216 -9.45 3.85 31.99
C PRO A 216 -9.17 5.18 31.29
N TYR A 217 -7.93 5.58 31.11
CA TYR A 217 -7.54 6.87 30.54
C TYR A 217 -7.81 6.97 29.04
N THR A 218 -7.67 5.85 28.31
CA THR A 218 -8.13 5.74 26.93
C THR A 218 -9.42 4.93 26.88
N SER A 219 -10.38 5.37 26.04
CA SER A 219 -11.68 4.73 25.91
C SER A 219 -11.66 3.50 25.00
N GLU A 220 -12.65 2.60 25.13
CA GLU A 220 -12.87 1.53 24.16
C GLU A 220 -13.12 2.07 22.74
N ARG A 221 -13.64 3.29 22.59
CA ARG A 221 -13.80 3.95 21.29
C ARG A 221 -12.44 4.29 20.65
N ALA A 222 -11.44 4.66 21.47
CA ALA A 222 -10.07 4.86 20.99
C ALA A 222 -9.46 3.54 20.48
N LYS A 223 -9.66 2.44 21.18
CA LYS A 223 -9.26 1.10 20.73
C LYS A 223 -9.98 0.71 19.43
N GLN A 224 -11.31 0.90 19.36
CA GLN A 224 -12.08 0.61 18.14
C GLN A 224 -11.59 1.43 16.94
N LYS A 225 -11.27 2.70 17.13
CA LYS A 225 -10.67 3.58 16.10
C LYS A 225 -9.39 2.96 15.51
N VAL A 226 -8.51 2.42 16.36
CA VAL A 226 -7.27 1.78 15.90
C VAL A 226 -7.54 0.47 15.16
N VAL A 227 -8.50 -0.33 15.63
CA VAL A 227 -8.97 -1.53 14.92
C VAL A 227 -9.49 -1.17 13.52
N ASP A 228 -10.27 -0.10 13.39
CA ASP A 228 -10.80 0.33 12.11
C ASP A 228 -9.70 0.87 11.18
N LEU A 229 -8.70 1.59 11.71
CA LEU A 229 -7.50 1.98 10.96
C LEU A 229 -6.70 0.76 10.50
N ALA A 230 -6.55 -0.25 11.35
CA ALA A 230 -5.89 -1.50 10.97
C ALA A 230 -6.61 -2.20 9.81
N LYS A 231 -7.96 -2.23 9.80
CA LYS A 231 -8.75 -2.77 8.68
C LYS A 231 -8.52 -1.99 7.38
N LEU A 232 -8.43 -0.65 7.45
CA LEU A 232 -8.17 0.18 6.28
C LEU A 232 -6.77 -0.09 5.70
N VAL A 233 -5.76 -0.26 6.54
CA VAL A 233 -4.41 -0.66 6.10
C VAL A 233 -4.41 -2.09 5.55
N ALA A 234 -5.17 -3.02 6.17
CA ALA A 234 -5.27 -4.41 5.75
C ALA A 234 -5.85 -4.59 4.34
N LYS A 235 -6.65 -3.64 3.85
CA LYS A 235 -7.11 -3.64 2.44
C LYS A 235 -5.95 -3.73 1.44
N TYR A 236 -4.79 -3.16 1.79
CA TYR A 236 -3.60 -3.11 0.96
C TYR A 236 -2.54 -4.13 1.38
N SER A 237 -2.32 -4.29 2.70
CA SER A 237 -1.26 -5.17 3.25
C SER A 237 -1.67 -6.64 3.38
N GLY A 238 -2.97 -6.94 3.19
CA GLY A 238 -3.55 -8.21 3.61
C GLY A 238 -3.74 -8.28 5.12
N PRO A 239 -4.11 -9.45 5.68
CA PRO A 239 -4.43 -9.63 7.09
C PRO A 239 -3.30 -9.16 8.02
N ILE A 240 -3.69 -8.50 9.13
CA ILE A 240 -2.79 -7.95 10.16
C ILE A 240 -3.14 -8.61 11.50
N LYS A 241 -2.13 -9.15 12.19
CA LYS A 241 -2.24 -9.52 13.59
C LYS A 241 -1.96 -8.26 14.42
N LEU A 242 -2.97 -7.78 15.15
CA LEU A 242 -2.88 -6.59 16.01
C LEU A 242 -2.76 -7.03 17.47
N HIS A 243 -1.61 -6.73 18.09
CA HIS A 243 -1.40 -6.88 19.53
C HIS A 243 -1.88 -5.62 20.24
N VAL A 244 -2.87 -5.75 21.12
CA VAL A 244 -3.36 -4.66 21.97
C VAL A 244 -2.76 -4.84 23.36
N VAL A 245 -1.87 -3.93 23.74
CA VAL A 245 -1.10 -3.99 24.99
C VAL A 245 -1.70 -3.03 26.00
N ASN A 246 -2.07 -3.52 27.17
CA ASN A 246 -2.40 -2.65 28.31
C ASN A 246 -1.12 -2.00 28.85
N PHE A 247 -1.00 -0.69 28.66
CA PHE A 247 0.19 0.07 29.04
C PHE A 247 -0.01 0.90 30.31
N THR A 248 -1.17 0.83 30.95
CA THR A 248 -1.58 1.69 32.07
C THR A 248 -0.58 1.62 33.24
N ASP A 249 -0.29 0.43 33.73
CA ASP A 249 0.53 0.26 34.95
C ASP A 249 1.98 0.70 34.71
N ILE A 250 2.52 0.42 33.53
CA ILE A 250 3.84 0.91 33.11
C ILE A 250 3.83 2.43 33.05
N GLN A 251 2.82 3.04 32.45
CA GLN A 251 2.70 4.47 32.28
C GLN A 251 2.60 5.20 33.62
N LEU A 252 1.77 4.70 34.55
CA LEU A 252 1.62 5.24 35.89
C LEU A 252 2.92 5.11 36.68
N TYR A 253 3.60 3.98 36.60
CA TYR A 253 4.87 3.77 37.31
C TYR A 253 5.98 4.70 36.79
N ILE A 254 6.05 4.90 35.48
CA ILE A 254 6.97 5.89 34.88
C ILE A 254 6.62 7.31 35.38
N TYR A 255 5.31 7.66 35.40
CA TYR A 255 4.84 8.96 35.86
C TYR A 255 5.25 9.25 37.33
N ASP A 256 5.15 8.25 38.21
CA ASP A 256 5.46 8.39 39.64
C ASP A 256 6.97 8.44 39.93
N GLN A 257 7.80 7.75 39.14
CA GLN A 257 9.21 7.58 39.43
C GLN A 257 10.15 8.50 38.64
N CYS A 258 9.74 8.99 37.48
CA CYS A 258 10.61 9.71 36.56
C CYS A 258 10.28 11.21 36.48
N PRO A 259 11.25 12.06 36.09
CA PRO A 259 11.00 13.47 35.83
C PRO A 259 9.92 13.66 34.75
N HIS A 260 8.99 14.57 35.02
CA HIS A 260 7.81 14.71 34.15
C HIS A 260 8.14 15.23 32.73
N ASP A 261 9.20 16.03 32.58
CA ASP A 261 9.66 16.53 31.28
C ASP A 261 10.29 15.41 30.41
N GLU A 262 10.73 14.30 31.01
CA GLU A 262 11.31 13.13 30.33
C GLU A 262 10.25 12.03 30.00
N LEU A 263 9.04 12.10 30.56
CA LEU A 263 8.03 11.03 30.51
C LEU A 263 7.78 10.50 29.11
N THR A 264 7.56 11.38 28.13
CA THR A 264 7.25 10.97 26.75
C THR A 264 8.40 10.14 26.15
N ILE A 265 9.64 10.51 26.42
CA ILE A 265 10.81 9.78 25.90
C ILE A 265 10.91 8.41 26.56
N ILE A 266 10.80 8.36 27.91
CA ILE A 266 10.90 7.10 28.66
C ILE A 266 9.77 6.16 28.29
N MET A 267 8.51 6.62 28.25
CA MET A 267 7.36 5.80 27.80
C MET A 267 7.60 5.21 26.40
N ARG A 268 8.04 6.04 25.45
CA ARG A 268 8.33 5.57 24.09
C ARG A 268 9.44 4.52 24.05
N ARG A 269 10.44 4.62 24.89
CA ARG A 269 11.51 3.61 25.01
C ARG A 269 10.93 2.26 25.45
N TYR A 270 9.99 2.23 26.41
CA TYR A 270 9.31 0.99 26.82
C TYR A 270 8.34 0.48 25.74
N MET A 271 7.63 1.36 25.06
CA MET A 271 6.81 0.96 23.90
C MET A 271 7.66 0.29 22.81
N MET A 272 8.85 0.82 22.51
CA MET A 272 9.75 0.22 21.52
C MET A 272 10.27 -1.15 21.97
N ARG A 273 10.62 -1.34 23.27
CA ARG A 273 11.02 -2.65 23.81
C ARG A 273 9.88 -3.69 23.67
N ILE A 274 8.67 -3.31 24.04
CA ILE A 274 7.46 -4.18 23.91
C ILE A 274 7.19 -4.50 22.45
N ALA A 275 7.23 -3.50 21.57
CA ALA A 275 7.03 -3.70 20.14
C ALA A 275 8.08 -4.66 19.54
N GLU A 276 9.34 -4.53 19.96
CA GLU A 276 10.42 -5.43 19.52
C GLU A 276 10.23 -6.86 20.04
N HIS A 277 9.71 -7.03 21.25
CA HIS A 277 9.37 -8.34 21.79
C HIS A 277 8.34 -9.05 20.89
N PHE A 278 7.22 -8.39 20.57
CA PHE A 278 6.22 -8.96 19.66
C PHE A 278 6.74 -9.13 18.24
N ALA A 279 7.58 -8.21 17.77
CA ALA A 279 8.22 -8.32 16.46
C ALA A 279 9.05 -9.61 16.36
N LYS A 280 9.88 -9.90 17.37
CA LYS A 280 10.68 -11.14 17.43
C LYS A 280 9.80 -12.38 17.55
N LYS A 281 8.76 -12.34 18.38
CA LYS A 281 7.79 -13.43 18.54
C LYS A 281 7.08 -13.78 17.23
N ASP A 282 6.71 -12.78 16.43
CA ASP A 282 6.00 -12.95 15.15
C ASP A 282 6.94 -13.05 13.93
N ASN A 283 8.27 -13.16 14.15
CA ASN A 283 9.29 -13.23 13.10
C ASN A 283 9.30 -11.99 12.18
N CYS A 284 9.07 -10.81 12.74
CA CYS A 284 9.27 -9.56 12.05
C CYS A 284 10.75 -9.17 12.05
N LEU A 285 11.20 -8.53 10.96
CA LEU A 285 12.60 -8.16 10.73
C LEU A 285 12.88 -6.67 11.03
N GLY A 286 11.90 -5.95 11.55
CA GLY A 286 12.03 -4.53 11.92
C GLY A 286 10.75 -3.96 12.48
N LEU A 287 10.87 -2.75 13.01
CA LEU A 287 9.77 -1.95 13.53
C LEU A 287 9.42 -0.85 12.52
N ILE A 288 8.17 -0.40 12.52
CA ILE A 288 7.70 0.72 11.70
C ILE A 288 7.06 1.74 12.61
N THR A 289 7.45 3.01 12.47
CA THR A 289 6.84 4.13 13.19
C THR A 289 6.42 5.24 12.23
N GLY A 290 5.38 6.00 12.61
CA GLY A 290 4.87 7.16 11.86
C GLY A 290 5.54 8.47 12.27
N GLU A 291 6.81 8.45 12.67
CA GLU A 291 7.53 9.63 13.14
C GLU A 291 7.98 10.52 11.98
N SER A 292 7.79 11.86 12.12
CA SER A 292 8.34 12.88 11.24
C SER A 292 9.17 13.88 12.05
N ILE A 293 10.35 14.26 11.54
CA ILE A 293 11.30 15.15 12.26
C ILE A 293 10.66 16.49 12.55
N GLY A 294 10.66 16.91 13.82
CA GLY A 294 10.21 18.23 14.23
C GLY A 294 8.70 18.44 14.30
N GLN A 295 7.89 17.41 14.02
CA GLN A 295 6.44 17.52 14.07
C GLN A 295 5.92 17.75 15.50
N VAL A 296 6.51 17.07 16.49
CA VAL A 296 6.24 17.25 17.93
C VAL A 296 7.53 17.17 18.75
N ALA A 297 7.46 17.58 20.02
CA ALA A 297 8.62 17.63 20.93
C ALA A 297 9.39 16.30 21.04
N SER A 298 8.69 15.17 20.99
CA SER A 298 9.30 13.83 21.05
C SER A 298 9.88 13.33 19.71
N GLN A 299 9.81 14.14 18.64
CA GLN A 299 10.28 13.75 17.30
C GLN A 299 11.47 14.64 16.83
N THR A 300 12.24 15.21 17.75
CA THR A 300 13.53 15.82 17.42
C THR A 300 14.57 14.72 17.13
N LEU A 301 15.67 15.07 16.45
CA LEU A 301 16.74 14.10 16.17
C LEU A 301 17.28 13.45 17.44
N GLN A 302 17.43 14.23 18.53
CA GLN A 302 17.89 13.72 19.82
C GLN A 302 16.88 12.79 20.47
N SER A 303 15.57 13.14 20.40
CA SER A 303 14.49 12.32 20.93
C SER A 303 14.40 10.99 20.16
N LEU A 304 14.49 11.04 18.83
CA LEU A 304 14.51 9.85 17.98
C LEU A 304 15.72 8.95 18.25
N ALA A 305 16.90 9.54 18.45
CA ALA A 305 18.10 8.79 18.82
C ALA A 305 17.92 8.09 20.18
N ALA A 306 17.37 8.80 21.18
CA ALA A 306 17.13 8.26 22.51
C ALA A 306 16.09 7.12 22.50
N THR A 307 15.03 7.22 21.70
CA THR A 307 14.03 6.14 21.59
C THR A 307 14.52 4.96 20.75
N ASN A 308 15.36 5.21 19.74
CA ASN A 308 15.91 4.15 18.89
C ASN A 308 16.96 3.29 19.60
N GLU A 309 17.65 3.83 20.58
CA GLU A 309 18.78 3.19 21.26
C GLU A 309 18.40 1.88 21.94
N VAL A 310 17.15 1.72 22.36
CA VAL A 310 16.66 0.48 23.00
C VAL A 310 16.30 -0.64 22.03
N CYS A 311 16.36 -0.38 20.72
CA CYS A 311 16.02 -1.34 19.69
C CYS A 311 17.26 -2.05 19.14
N THR A 312 17.16 -3.35 18.95
CA THR A 312 18.16 -4.17 18.24
C THR A 312 17.74 -4.43 16.79
N LEU A 313 16.45 -4.40 16.50
CA LEU A 313 15.91 -4.46 15.15
C LEU A 313 15.95 -3.09 14.45
N PRO A 314 16.07 -3.05 13.12
CA PRO A 314 15.93 -1.81 12.35
C PRO A 314 14.58 -1.14 12.61
N VAL A 315 14.58 0.20 12.71
CA VAL A 315 13.36 1.00 12.84
C VAL A 315 13.15 1.79 11.56
N TYR A 316 12.09 1.43 10.82
CA TYR A 316 11.71 2.09 9.56
C TYR A 316 10.78 3.26 9.84
N ARG A 317 11.15 4.42 9.33
CA ARG A 317 10.41 5.69 9.47
C ARG A 317 10.07 6.26 8.09
N PRO A 318 9.10 5.69 7.38
CA PRO A 318 8.88 6.05 5.97
C PRO A 318 8.40 7.49 5.76
N VAL A 319 7.82 8.13 6.78
CA VAL A 319 7.35 9.53 6.74
C VAL A 319 8.30 10.51 7.40
N ILE A 320 9.54 10.11 7.72
CA ILE A 320 10.50 10.88 8.53
C ILE A 320 10.79 12.28 7.98
N GLY A 321 10.80 12.46 6.67
CA GLY A 321 11.06 13.72 5.99
C GLY A 321 9.81 14.40 5.41
N PHE A 322 8.62 13.86 5.65
CA PHE A 322 7.36 14.43 5.17
C PHE A 322 6.91 15.56 6.08
N ASP A 323 6.37 16.62 5.51
CA ASP A 323 5.59 17.59 6.27
C ASP A 323 4.18 17.03 6.57
N LYS A 324 3.42 17.79 7.39
CA LYS A 324 2.09 17.34 7.82
C LYS A 324 1.11 17.23 6.65
N GLN A 325 1.24 18.13 5.67
CA GLN A 325 0.34 18.15 4.50
C GLN A 325 0.57 16.93 3.60
N GLU A 326 1.81 16.55 3.35
CA GLU A 326 2.14 15.35 2.57
C GLU A 326 1.58 14.07 3.20
N ILE A 327 1.61 13.97 4.55
CA ILE A 327 1.04 12.84 5.28
C ILE A 327 -0.49 12.84 5.19
N VAL A 328 -1.12 14.01 5.33
CA VAL A 328 -2.57 14.17 5.22
C VAL A 328 -3.06 13.79 3.82
N GLU A 329 -2.42 14.27 2.77
CA GLU A 329 -2.75 13.91 1.39
C GLU A 329 -2.68 12.40 1.16
N ARG A 330 -1.63 11.77 1.68
CA ARG A 330 -1.49 10.31 1.60
C ARG A 330 -2.58 9.59 2.39
N SER A 331 -2.97 10.11 3.54
CA SER A 331 -4.04 9.52 4.36
C SER A 331 -5.40 9.58 3.67
N TRP A 332 -5.69 10.64 2.90
CA TRP A 332 -6.88 10.71 2.03
C TRP A 332 -6.83 9.68 0.90
N GLU A 333 -5.68 9.56 0.22
CA GLU A 333 -5.50 8.58 -0.87
C GLU A 333 -5.77 7.14 -0.43
N ILE A 334 -5.42 6.80 0.81
CA ILE A 334 -5.60 5.44 1.35
C ILE A 334 -6.87 5.28 2.19
N GLY A 335 -7.68 6.33 2.32
CA GLY A 335 -8.96 6.33 3.01
C GLY A 335 -8.88 6.24 4.54
N THR A 336 -7.74 6.61 5.17
CA THR A 336 -7.56 6.55 6.63
C THR A 336 -7.84 7.87 7.34
N TYR A 337 -7.91 8.99 6.61
CA TYR A 337 -8.02 10.32 7.18
C TYR A 337 -9.24 10.49 8.11
N ASP A 338 -10.44 10.20 7.60
CA ASP A 338 -11.69 10.44 8.33
C ASP A 338 -11.76 9.67 9.66
N THR A 339 -11.24 8.42 9.65
CA THR A 339 -11.11 7.64 10.88
C THR A 339 -10.05 8.21 11.81
N SER A 340 -8.90 8.66 11.26
CA SER A 340 -7.78 9.18 12.05
C SER A 340 -8.09 10.48 12.80
N VAL A 341 -9.01 11.32 12.29
CA VAL A 341 -9.38 12.60 12.91
C VAL A 341 -10.53 12.50 13.91
N LEU A 342 -11.08 11.30 14.14
CA LEU A 342 -12.06 11.10 15.20
C LEU A 342 -11.51 11.52 16.57
N PRO A 343 -12.29 12.17 17.45
CA PRO A 343 -11.83 12.82 18.67
C PRO A 343 -11.64 11.83 19.84
N TYR A 344 -10.87 10.77 19.59
CA TYR A 344 -10.48 9.78 20.61
C TYR A 344 -8.98 9.82 20.81
N GLU A 345 -8.56 10.05 22.04
CA GLU A 345 -7.16 10.28 22.40
C GLU A 345 -6.36 8.98 22.50
N ASP A 346 -5.08 9.06 22.11
CA ASP A 346 -4.09 7.98 22.29
C ASP A 346 -3.44 8.05 23.69
N CYS A 347 -2.90 6.93 24.14
CA CYS A 347 -2.24 6.82 25.46
C CYS A 347 -1.09 7.83 25.65
N CYS A 348 -0.39 8.20 24.59
CA CYS A 348 0.76 9.13 24.66
C CYS A 348 0.35 10.58 24.99
N THR A 349 -0.93 10.95 24.85
CA THR A 349 -1.39 12.34 25.08
C THR A 349 -1.84 12.61 26.52
N ILE A 350 -2.05 11.57 27.31
CA ILE A 350 -2.67 11.65 28.64
C ILE A 350 -1.73 12.29 29.67
N PHE A 351 -0.43 11.94 29.65
CA PHE A 351 0.58 12.38 30.63
C PHE A 351 1.67 13.24 29.96
N VAL A 352 1.25 14.18 29.11
CA VAL A 352 2.19 15.09 28.46
C VAL A 352 2.59 16.20 29.43
N ALA A 353 3.92 16.36 29.64
CA ALA A 353 4.46 17.47 30.40
C ALA A 353 4.13 18.82 29.75
N LYS A 354 3.93 19.88 30.56
CA LYS A 354 3.78 21.25 30.05
C LYS A 354 4.99 21.69 29.22
N HIS A 355 6.19 21.21 29.59
CA HIS A 355 7.45 21.53 28.92
C HIS A 355 8.25 20.22 28.73
N PRO A 356 7.91 19.41 27.70
CA PRO A 356 8.63 18.18 27.44
C PRO A 356 10.06 18.46 26.95
N VAL A 357 11.02 17.62 27.33
CA VAL A 357 12.39 17.75 26.86
C VAL A 357 12.47 17.51 25.35
N THR A 358 13.02 18.47 24.61
CA THR A 358 13.20 18.39 23.15
C THR A 358 14.62 17.97 22.74
N LYS A 359 15.56 18.08 23.64
CA LYS A 359 16.98 17.70 23.46
C LYS A 359 17.42 16.79 24.59
N PRO A 360 16.86 15.55 24.71
CA PRO A 360 17.20 14.65 25.79
C PRO A 360 18.68 14.28 25.73
N ASN A 361 19.34 14.31 26.94
CA ASN A 361 20.65 13.71 27.10
C ASN A 361 20.47 12.22 27.42
N LEU A 362 21.02 11.35 26.58
CA LEU A 362 20.83 9.91 26.70
C LEU A 362 21.29 9.35 28.05
N ASN A 363 22.38 9.85 28.60
CA ASN A 363 22.88 9.41 29.93
C ASN A 363 21.92 9.82 31.04
N VAL A 364 21.27 10.99 30.93
CA VAL A 364 20.25 11.44 31.91
C VAL A 364 19.02 10.53 31.78
N ILE A 365 18.54 10.25 30.58
CA ILE A 365 17.41 9.34 30.36
C ILE A 365 17.67 7.96 30.94
N ARG A 366 18.84 7.36 30.66
CA ARG A 366 19.25 6.06 31.26
C ARG A 366 19.23 6.08 32.77
N LYS A 367 19.80 7.15 33.40
CA LYS A 367 19.80 7.31 34.85
C LYS A 367 18.38 7.47 35.42
N SER A 368 17.49 8.10 34.69
CA SER A 368 16.07 8.17 35.10
C SER A 368 15.40 6.81 34.99
N GLU A 369 15.71 6.00 33.98
CA GLU A 369 15.22 4.62 33.86
C GLU A 369 15.72 3.70 34.98
N GLU A 370 16.92 3.93 35.58
CA GLU A 370 17.41 3.15 36.71
C GLU A 370 16.46 3.19 37.91
N LYS A 371 15.68 4.28 38.07
CA LYS A 371 14.69 4.42 39.14
C LYS A 371 13.52 3.44 38.99
N LEU A 372 13.32 2.90 37.79
CA LEU A 372 12.26 1.95 37.50
C LEU A 372 12.61 0.50 37.78
N ALA A 373 13.89 0.21 38.10
CA ALA A 373 14.45 -1.15 38.19
C ALA A 373 13.71 -2.07 39.16
N GLU A 374 13.03 -1.51 40.18
CA GLU A 374 12.33 -2.32 41.20
C GLU A 374 11.15 -3.11 40.67
N LYS A 375 10.34 -2.54 39.74
CA LYS A 375 9.07 -3.13 39.28
C LYS A 375 8.87 -3.20 37.77
N ILE A 376 9.69 -2.52 37.00
CA ILE A 376 9.41 -2.34 35.57
C ILE A 376 9.42 -3.65 34.79
N ASP A 377 10.28 -4.60 35.16
CA ASP A 377 10.35 -5.91 34.48
C ASP A 377 9.10 -6.73 34.74
N GLU A 378 8.59 -6.72 35.99
CA GLU A 378 7.32 -7.39 36.36
C GLU A 378 6.14 -6.77 35.59
N LEU A 379 6.07 -5.43 35.52
CA LEU A 379 5.01 -4.72 34.79
C LEU A 379 5.07 -4.98 33.28
N MET A 380 6.27 -5.03 32.71
CA MET A 380 6.45 -5.39 31.31
C MET A 380 6.03 -6.83 31.05
N GLU A 381 6.43 -7.79 31.89
CA GLU A 381 6.04 -9.19 31.74
C GLU A 381 4.50 -9.36 31.83
N ALA A 382 3.86 -8.67 32.77
CA ALA A 382 2.41 -8.64 32.89
C ALA A 382 1.75 -8.09 31.60
N ALA A 383 2.23 -6.95 31.09
CA ALA A 383 1.71 -6.35 29.88
C ALA A 383 1.88 -7.25 28.64
N LEU A 384 3.01 -7.95 28.52
CA LEU A 384 3.29 -8.87 27.43
C LEU A 384 2.39 -10.14 27.49
N ASN A 385 2.17 -10.69 28.69
CA ASN A 385 1.40 -11.90 28.89
C ASN A 385 -0.12 -11.68 28.79
N THR A 386 -0.60 -10.47 29.05
CA THR A 386 -2.02 -10.10 29.01
C THR A 386 -2.44 -9.40 27.71
N ALA A 387 -1.52 -9.23 26.77
CA ALA A 387 -1.83 -8.58 25.51
C ALA A 387 -2.91 -9.35 24.72
N GLU A 388 -3.96 -8.63 24.34
CA GLU A 388 -5.02 -9.15 23.47
C GLU A 388 -4.50 -9.22 22.03
N VAL A 389 -4.89 -10.26 21.30
CA VAL A 389 -4.56 -10.43 19.88
C VAL A 389 -5.85 -10.37 19.07
N ILE A 390 -5.90 -9.43 18.12
CA ILE A 390 -7.03 -9.26 17.19
C ILE A 390 -6.55 -9.59 15.78
N GLU A 391 -7.18 -10.58 15.15
CA GLU A 391 -6.92 -10.89 13.72
C GLU A 391 -7.76 -9.95 12.83
N ILE A 392 -7.10 -9.06 12.11
CA ILE A 392 -7.71 -8.11 11.17
C ILE A 392 -7.67 -8.74 9.77
N GLN A 393 -8.84 -8.78 9.12
CA GLN A 393 -9.00 -9.34 7.76
C GLN A 393 -9.28 -8.26 6.72
#